data_a282fa71f8828ae9c07ea84258b5ba26
#
_entry.id   a282fa71f8828ae9c07ea84258b5ba26
#
_cell.length_a   1.000
_cell.length_b   1.000
_cell.length_c   1.000
_cell.angle_alpha   90.00
_cell.angle_beta   90.00
_cell.angle_gamma   90.00
#
_symmetry.space_group_name_H-M   'P 1'
#
loop_
_entity.id
_entity.type
_entity.pdbx_description
1 polymer ?
#
loop_
_entity_poly.entity_id
_entity_poly.type
_entity_poly.pdbx_seq_one_letter_code
_entity_poly.pdbx_strand_id
1 'polypeptide(L)'
;MMLDKDSVKAIDVQTASLQSYIGSPEKQKSLYKRTLFVVSISQIFGGAGLAAGVTVGALIAQQMLGTDAFAGLPSALFTLGSAGSALIVGRLSQRYGRRTGLSAGFMIGGLGAIGVIMAAIINSIFLLFISLLIYGAGTATNLQARYAGTDLANHKQRATAVSITMVFTTFGAVAGPSLVNVMGDFALSIGVPSLAGPFILAAAAYMLAGVVLFIMLRPDPLVIARTIEAANEEPGDKGHLAATEHTENKKGIIVGATVMVLTQIVMVAIMTMTPVHMRHHGHDLGAVGLVIGFHIGAMYLPSLVTGVLVDRLGRTAMAISSGTTLLLAGVIAAFAPGDSMVLLVIALSLLGLGWNFGLISGTALIVDSTDTATRAKTQGTVDVLIALSGAAGGALSGMIVAGSSYLALSFAGGMLSLLLIPVVVWLRGR
;
A
#
# COMPACT_ATOMS: atom_id res chain seq x y z
N MET A 1 6.55 -30.15 -32.29
CA MET A 1 5.31 -29.91 -31.57
C MET A 1 4.59 -28.79 -32.31
N MET A 2 3.68 -29.17 -33.26
CA MET A 2 2.89 -28.21 -34.05
C MET A 2 1.89 -27.52 -33.11
N LEU A 3 1.95 -26.19 -33.02
CA LEU A 3 0.90 -25.42 -32.38
C LEU A 3 -0.40 -25.61 -33.16
N ASP A 4 -1.47 -25.89 -32.45
CA ASP A 4 -2.80 -26.04 -33.00
C ASP A 4 -3.23 -24.76 -33.73
N LYS A 5 -3.90 -24.88 -34.88
CA LYS A 5 -4.36 -23.74 -35.69
C LYS A 5 -5.22 -22.75 -34.92
N ASP A 6 -5.95 -23.21 -33.92
CA ASP A 6 -6.77 -22.35 -33.04
C ASP A 6 -5.89 -21.53 -32.06
N SER A 7 -4.77 -22.08 -31.59
CA SER A 7 -3.78 -21.37 -30.77
C SER A 7 -3.07 -20.27 -31.57
N VAL A 8 -2.72 -20.51 -32.83
CA VAL A 8 -2.10 -19.51 -33.73
C VAL A 8 -3.08 -18.38 -34.01
N LYS A 9 -4.34 -18.71 -34.33
CA LYS A 9 -5.38 -17.70 -34.57
C LYS A 9 -5.70 -16.84 -33.35
N ALA A 10 -5.68 -17.42 -32.15
CA ALA A 10 -5.87 -16.70 -30.91
C ALA A 10 -4.70 -15.72 -30.62
N ILE A 11 -3.46 -16.13 -30.93
CA ILE A 11 -2.26 -15.26 -30.79
C ILE A 11 -2.35 -14.10 -31.79
N ASP A 12 -2.72 -14.36 -33.05
CA ASP A 12 -2.84 -13.30 -34.06
C ASP A 12 -3.92 -12.28 -33.72
N VAL A 13 -5.09 -12.74 -33.25
CA VAL A 13 -6.18 -11.84 -32.81
C VAL A 13 -5.76 -11.01 -31.59
N GLN A 14 -5.04 -11.60 -30.65
CA GLN A 14 -4.53 -10.89 -29.47
C GLN A 14 -3.48 -9.85 -29.87
N THR A 15 -2.57 -10.20 -30.75
CA THR A 15 -1.53 -9.29 -31.28
C THR A 15 -2.15 -8.12 -32.06
N ALA A 16 -3.12 -8.38 -32.94
CA ALA A 16 -3.83 -7.35 -33.67
C ALA A 16 -4.63 -6.41 -32.74
N SER A 17 -5.24 -6.96 -31.69
CA SER A 17 -5.94 -6.14 -30.68
C SER A 17 -4.97 -5.23 -29.91
N LEU A 18 -3.80 -5.71 -29.51
CA LEU A 18 -2.77 -4.95 -28.84
C LEU A 18 -2.23 -3.83 -29.74
N GLN A 19 -1.95 -4.13 -31.01
CA GLN A 19 -1.48 -3.16 -31.99
C GLN A 19 -2.52 -2.04 -32.24
N SER A 20 -3.81 -2.31 -32.07
CA SER A 20 -4.85 -1.29 -32.25
C SER A 20 -4.79 -0.14 -31.24
N TYR A 21 -4.01 -0.25 -30.17
CA TYR A 21 -3.75 0.81 -29.19
C TYR A 21 -2.55 1.70 -29.59
N ILE A 22 -1.68 1.20 -30.49
CA ILE A 22 -0.54 1.96 -31.01
C ILE A 22 -1.09 3.06 -31.92
N GLY A 23 -0.71 4.31 -31.68
CA GLY A 23 -1.16 5.45 -32.50
C GLY A 23 -2.62 5.88 -32.30
N SER A 24 -3.35 5.33 -31.30
CA SER A 24 -4.72 5.73 -30.99
C SER A 24 -4.85 6.34 -29.58
N PRO A 25 -4.63 7.67 -29.43
CA PRO A 25 -4.74 8.33 -28.13
C PRO A 25 -6.11 8.18 -27.47
N GLU A 26 -7.18 8.12 -28.26
CA GLU A 26 -8.54 7.95 -27.73
C GLU A 26 -8.74 6.57 -27.07
N LYS A 27 -8.25 5.50 -27.70
CA LYS A 27 -8.30 4.16 -27.13
C LYS A 27 -7.44 4.06 -25.87
N GLN A 28 -6.24 4.66 -25.87
CA GLN A 28 -5.37 4.70 -24.70
C GLN A 28 -6.04 5.44 -23.54
N LYS A 29 -6.66 6.60 -23.81
CA LYS A 29 -7.40 7.38 -22.80
C LYS A 29 -8.62 6.62 -22.27
N SER A 30 -9.36 5.92 -23.13
CA SER A 30 -10.50 5.09 -22.73
C SER A 30 -10.04 3.93 -21.83
N LEU A 31 -8.96 3.24 -22.22
CA LEU A 31 -8.38 2.15 -21.43
C LEU A 31 -7.85 2.64 -20.08
N TYR A 32 -7.17 3.79 -20.06
CA TYR A 32 -6.73 4.43 -18.81
C TYR A 32 -7.88 4.67 -17.83
N LYS A 33 -8.98 5.29 -18.30
CA LYS A 33 -10.17 5.51 -17.45
C LYS A 33 -10.78 4.22 -16.94
N ARG A 34 -10.89 3.20 -17.80
CA ARG A 34 -11.38 1.88 -17.44
C ARG A 34 -10.48 1.20 -16.42
N THR A 35 -9.16 1.28 -16.60
CA THR A 35 -8.18 0.74 -15.64
C THR A 35 -8.35 1.38 -14.27
N LEU A 36 -8.42 2.72 -14.20
CA LEU A 36 -8.64 3.44 -12.94
C LEU A 36 -9.96 2.99 -12.27
N PHE A 37 -11.04 2.89 -13.02
CA PHE A 37 -12.34 2.46 -12.49
C PHE A 37 -12.28 1.04 -11.90
N VAL A 38 -11.71 0.09 -12.64
CA VAL A 38 -11.60 -1.32 -12.20
C VAL A 38 -10.71 -1.44 -10.97
N VAL A 39 -9.57 -0.77 -10.97
CA VAL A 39 -8.65 -0.77 -9.82
C VAL A 39 -9.31 -0.10 -8.62
N SER A 40 -10.03 1.00 -8.80
CA SER A 40 -10.75 1.68 -7.71
C SER A 40 -11.80 0.78 -7.06
N ILE A 41 -12.58 0.04 -7.84
CA ILE A 41 -13.53 -0.95 -7.29
C ILE A 41 -12.79 -2.02 -6.48
N SER A 42 -11.71 -2.57 -7.05
CA SER A 42 -10.88 -3.55 -6.35
C SER A 42 -10.32 -3.00 -5.04
N GLN A 43 -9.95 -1.72 -5.00
CA GLN A 43 -9.40 -1.05 -3.81
C GLN A 43 -10.44 -0.86 -2.69
N ILE A 44 -11.74 -0.69 -3.00
CA ILE A 44 -12.79 -0.69 -1.98
C ILE A 44 -12.79 -2.05 -1.26
N PHE A 45 -12.82 -3.14 -2.01
CA PHE A 45 -12.76 -4.49 -1.44
C PHE A 45 -11.42 -4.75 -0.73
N GLY A 46 -10.30 -4.36 -1.35
CA GLY A 46 -8.97 -4.49 -0.75
C GLY A 46 -8.84 -3.77 0.59
N GLY A 47 -9.41 -2.56 0.71
CA GLY A 47 -9.46 -1.81 1.95
C GLY A 47 -10.27 -2.50 3.05
N ALA A 48 -11.44 -3.06 2.70
CA ALA A 48 -12.25 -3.82 3.65
C ALA A 48 -11.52 -5.09 4.14
N GLY A 49 -10.81 -5.77 3.23
CA GLY A 49 -9.99 -6.91 3.56
C GLY A 49 -8.83 -6.57 4.50
N LEU A 50 -8.21 -5.40 4.37
CA LEU A 50 -7.09 -4.96 5.21
C LEU A 50 -7.50 -4.78 6.68
N ALA A 51 -8.70 -4.29 6.94
CA ALA A 51 -9.13 -3.85 8.25
C ALA A 51 -9.17 -4.98 9.31
N ALA A 52 -9.52 -6.22 8.93
CA ALA A 52 -9.67 -7.33 9.86
C ALA A 52 -8.35 -7.66 10.60
N GLY A 53 -7.24 -7.75 9.87
CA GLY A 53 -5.93 -8.06 10.45
C GLY A 53 -5.49 -7.03 11.48
N VAL A 54 -5.76 -5.75 11.22
CA VAL A 54 -5.38 -4.64 12.10
C VAL A 54 -6.26 -4.59 13.34
N THR A 55 -7.58 -4.85 13.22
CA THR A 55 -8.53 -4.68 14.33
C THR A 55 -8.57 -5.86 15.28
N VAL A 56 -8.55 -7.08 14.79
CA VAL A 56 -8.79 -8.28 15.64
C VAL A 56 -7.66 -9.32 15.60
N GLY A 57 -6.62 -9.12 14.78
CA GLY A 57 -5.52 -10.07 14.67
C GLY A 57 -4.79 -10.33 15.99
N ALA A 58 -4.52 -9.27 16.77
CA ALA A 58 -3.91 -9.39 18.09
C ALA A 58 -4.83 -10.09 19.11
N LEU A 59 -6.13 -9.77 19.08
CA LEU A 59 -7.11 -10.31 20.02
C LEU A 59 -7.32 -11.81 19.83
N ILE A 60 -7.37 -12.28 18.58
CA ILE A 60 -7.55 -13.72 18.31
C ILE A 60 -6.33 -14.51 18.76
N ALA A 61 -5.12 -13.99 18.60
CA ALA A 61 -3.91 -14.64 19.09
C ALA A 61 -3.85 -14.62 20.62
N GLN A 62 -4.20 -13.51 21.27
CA GLN A 62 -4.30 -13.40 22.72
C GLN A 62 -5.28 -14.41 23.29
N GLN A 63 -6.47 -14.54 22.71
CA GLN A 63 -7.47 -15.52 23.13
C GLN A 63 -6.98 -16.96 23.00
N MET A 64 -6.28 -17.28 21.91
CA MET A 64 -5.78 -18.63 21.64
C MET A 64 -4.54 -19.00 22.46
N LEU A 65 -3.67 -18.02 22.78
CA LEU A 65 -2.43 -18.20 23.53
C LEU A 65 -2.63 -18.08 25.04
N GLY A 66 -3.71 -17.43 25.49
CA GLY A 66 -3.98 -17.19 26.91
C GLY A 66 -2.99 -16.23 27.57
N THR A 67 -2.22 -15.43 26.80
CA THR A 67 -1.20 -14.52 27.30
C THR A 67 -1.04 -13.29 26.39
N ASP A 68 -0.76 -12.15 27.02
CA ASP A 68 -0.48 -10.88 26.31
C ASP A 68 0.94 -10.82 25.74
N ALA A 69 1.85 -11.68 26.20
CA ALA A 69 3.26 -11.64 25.84
C ALA A 69 3.52 -11.73 24.31
N PHE A 70 2.61 -12.36 23.58
CA PHE A 70 2.71 -12.56 22.14
C PHE A 70 1.66 -11.78 21.34
N ALA A 71 0.99 -10.78 21.93
CA ALA A 71 -0.06 -9.99 21.26
C ALA A 71 0.44 -9.23 20.02
N GLY A 72 1.72 -8.89 19.97
CA GLY A 72 2.36 -8.25 18.81
C GLY A 72 2.76 -9.21 17.67
N LEU A 73 2.82 -10.53 17.93
CA LEU A 73 3.31 -11.50 16.96
C LEU A 73 2.43 -11.61 15.69
N PRO A 74 1.09 -11.54 15.76
CA PRO A 74 0.24 -11.51 14.56
C PRO A 74 0.56 -10.37 13.63
N SER A 75 0.76 -9.15 14.16
CA SER A 75 1.11 -7.98 13.35
C SER A 75 2.48 -8.13 12.69
N ALA A 76 3.45 -8.71 13.39
CA ALA A 76 4.77 -8.98 12.84
C ALA A 76 4.71 -10.03 11.72
N LEU A 77 3.98 -11.13 11.93
CA LEU A 77 3.81 -12.19 10.93
C LEU A 77 3.12 -11.69 9.66
N PHE A 78 2.02 -10.97 9.82
CA PHE A 78 1.29 -10.44 8.67
C PHE A 78 2.11 -9.39 7.91
N THR A 79 2.91 -8.56 8.61
CA THR A 79 3.82 -7.60 7.98
C THR A 79 4.96 -8.31 7.23
N LEU A 80 5.53 -9.36 7.81
CA LEU A 80 6.56 -10.19 7.17
C LEU A 80 5.99 -10.90 5.92
N GLY A 81 4.77 -11.44 6.03
CA GLY A 81 4.04 -12.03 4.91
C GLY A 81 3.77 -11.02 3.80
N SER A 82 3.41 -9.79 4.17
CA SER A 82 3.23 -8.68 3.22
C SER A 82 4.54 -8.34 2.50
N ALA A 83 5.67 -8.26 3.21
CA ALA A 83 6.97 -8.00 2.61
C ALA A 83 7.37 -9.09 1.60
N GLY A 84 7.26 -10.37 1.96
CA GLY A 84 7.53 -11.48 1.05
C GLY A 84 6.60 -11.49 -0.18
N SER A 85 5.32 -11.25 0.05
CA SER A 85 4.31 -11.22 -1.01
C SER A 85 4.49 -10.04 -1.97
N ALA A 86 4.99 -8.89 -1.49
CA ALA A 86 5.27 -7.74 -2.34
C ALA A 86 6.28 -8.07 -3.45
N LEU A 87 7.32 -8.85 -3.12
CA LEU A 87 8.28 -9.35 -4.13
C LEU A 87 7.62 -10.28 -5.14
N ILE A 88 6.83 -11.23 -4.66
CA ILE A 88 6.19 -12.24 -5.51
C ILE A 88 5.18 -11.58 -6.44
N VAL A 89 4.30 -10.74 -5.92
CA VAL A 89 3.27 -10.02 -6.70
C VAL A 89 3.92 -9.06 -7.70
N GLY A 90 4.99 -8.37 -7.30
CA GLY A 90 5.75 -7.51 -8.21
C GLY A 90 6.37 -8.28 -9.37
N ARG A 91 7.01 -9.44 -9.11
CA ARG A 91 7.59 -10.31 -10.14
C ARG A 91 6.53 -10.95 -11.04
N LEU A 92 5.42 -11.43 -10.46
CA LEU A 92 4.29 -11.96 -11.21
C LEU A 92 3.67 -10.89 -12.13
N SER A 93 3.47 -9.67 -11.60
CA SER A 93 2.99 -8.53 -12.39
C SER A 93 3.96 -8.18 -13.52
N GLN A 94 5.27 -8.23 -13.26
CA GLN A 94 6.29 -7.98 -14.26
C GLN A 94 6.27 -9.03 -15.38
N ARG A 95 6.11 -10.31 -15.03
CA ARG A 95 6.17 -11.41 -16.01
C ARG A 95 4.85 -11.59 -16.76
N TYR A 96 3.71 -11.51 -16.10
CA TYR A 96 2.41 -11.91 -16.61
C TYR A 96 1.38 -10.77 -16.67
N GLY A 97 1.79 -9.53 -16.33
CA GLY A 97 0.93 -8.34 -16.29
C GLY A 97 0.29 -8.11 -14.91
N ARG A 98 -0.25 -6.89 -14.74
CA ARG A 98 -0.91 -6.44 -13.49
C ARG A 98 -2.11 -7.30 -13.13
N ARG A 99 -2.91 -7.64 -14.13
CA ARG A 99 -4.10 -8.48 -13.97
C ARG A 99 -3.79 -9.76 -13.22
N THR A 100 -2.78 -10.51 -13.69
CA THR A 100 -2.41 -11.79 -13.10
C THR A 100 -1.75 -11.63 -11.73
N GLY A 101 -0.79 -10.71 -11.61
CA GLY A 101 -0.06 -10.52 -10.35
C GLY A 101 -0.95 -10.04 -9.20
N LEU A 102 -1.76 -9.01 -9.45
CA LEU A 102 -2.64 -8.44 -8.42
C LEU A 102 -3.82 -9.38 -8.08
N SER A 103 -4.42 -10.04 -9.09
CA SER A 103 -5.48 -11.02 -8.79
C SER A 103 -4.96 -12.16 -7.94
N ALA A 104 -3.81 -12.74 -8.29
CA ALA A 104 -3.21 -13.83 -7.51
C ALA A 104 -2.90 -13.39 -6.07
N GLY A 105 -2.33 -12.19 -5.89
CA GLY A 105 -2.01 -11.69 -4.57
C GLY A 105 -3.23 -11.49 -3.68
N PHE A 106 -4.32 -10.92 -4.20
CA PHE A 106 -5.57 -10.80 -3.46
C PHE A 106 -6.21 -12.17 -3.17
N MET A 107 -6.23 -13.10 -4.13
CA MET A 107 -6.75 -14.46 -3.93
C MET A 107 -5.97 -15.19 -2.83
N ILE A 108 -4.64 -15.11 -2.84
CA ILE A 108 -3.78 -15.71 -1.81
C ILE A 108 -4.08 -15.07 -0.44
N GLY A 109 -4.23 -13.73 -0.39
CA GLY A 109 -4.62 -13.03 0.85
C GLY A 109 -5.97 -13.49 1.39
N GLY A 110 -6.96 -13.71 0.50
CA GLY A 110 -8.27 -14.26 0.85
C GLY A 110 -8.19 -15.70 1.39
N LEU A 111 -7.35 -16.55 0.79
CA LEU A 111 -7.07 -17.90 1.32
C LEU A 111 -6.42 -17.82 2.70
N GLY A 112 -5.52 -16.86 2.94
CA GLY A 112 -4.97 -16.60 4.26
C GLY A 112 -6.04 -16.25 5.29
N ALA A 113 -7.01 -15.39 4.93
CA ALA A 113 -8.14 -15.06 5.80
C ALA A 113 -9.01 -16.29 6.11
N ILE A 114 -9.29 -17.16 5.14
CA ILE A 114 -10.00 -18.44 5.35
C ILE A 114 -9.19 -19.33 6.31
N GLY A 115 -7.87 -19.38 6.14
CA GLY A 115 -6.99 -20.12 7.04
C GLY A 115 -7.04 -19.62 8.49
N VAL A 116 -7.16 -18.30 8.73
CA VAL A 116 -7.36 -17.71 10.06
C VAL A 116 -8.70 -18.20 10.67
N ILE A 117 -9.78 -18.20 9.89
CA ILE A 117 -11.08 -18.69 10.33
C ILE A 117 -10.97 -20.18 10.75
N MET A 118 -10.37 -20.98 9.90
CA MET A 118 -10.16 -22.42 10.20
C MET A 118 -9.29 -22.61 11.44
N ALA A 119 -8.23 -21.81 11.60
CA ALA A 119 -7.37 -21.83 12.79
C ALA A 119 -8.15 -21.54 14.08
N ALA A 120 -9.07 -20.57 14.03
CA ALA A 120 -9.93 -20.23 15.15
C ALA A 120 -10.93 -21.36 15.49
N ILE A 121 -11.52 -22.02 14.48
CA ILE A 121 -12.47 -23.12 14.67
C ILE A 121 -11.80 -24.34 15.33
N ILE A 122 -10.61 -24.73 14.81
CA ILE A 122 -9.91 -25.92 15.33
C ILE A 122 -8.93 -25.59 16.48
N ASN A 123 -8.87 -24.31 16.91
CA ASN A 123 -7.99 -23.80 17.95
C ASN A 123 -6.50 -24.13 17.72
N SER A 124 -6.01 -23.95 16.47
CA SER A 124 -4.63 -24.25 16.07
C SER A 124 -3.80 -22.98 15.91
N ILE A 125 -2.90 -22.73 16.86
CA ILE A 125 -1.98 -21.57 16.84
C ILE A 125 -1.02 -21.63 15.65
N PHE A 126 -0.53 -22.81 15.31
CA PHE A 126 0.37 -23.01 14.18
C PHE A 126 -0.30 -22.63 12.85
N LEU A 127 -1.55 -23.08 12.66
CA LEU A 127 -2.34 -22.70 11.49
C LEU A 127 -2.64 -21.19 11.47
N LEU A 128 -2.91 -20.59 12.63
CA LEU A 128 -3.10 -19.14 12.74
C LEU A 128 -1.88 -18.38 12.23
N PHE A 129 -0.68 -18.74 12.67
CA PHE A 129 0.55 -18.04 12.30
C PHE A 129 0.88 -18.17 10.81
N ILE A 130 0.75 -19.36 10.23
CA ILE A 130 0.92 -19.57 8.79
C ILE A 130 -0.12 -18.78 8.01
N SER A 131 -1.37 -18.79 8.47
CA SER A 131 -2.47 -18.10 7.79
C SER A 131 -2.30 -16.59 7.83
N LEU A 132 -1.78 -16.01 8.90
CA LEU A 132 -1.47 -14.58 9.00
C LEU A 132 -0.33 -14.17 8.04
N LEU A 133 0.71 -15.01 7.88
CA LEU A 133 1.74 -14.79 6.87
C LEU A 133 1.13 -14.74 5.45
N ILE A 134 0.26 -15.70 5.13
CA ILE A 134 -0.40 -15.77 3.83
C ILE A 134 -1.37 -14.59 3.63
N TYR A 135 -2.10 -14.21 4.69
CA TYR A 135 -3.01 -13.07 4.69
C TYR A 135 -2.30 -11.75 4.33
N GLY A 136 -1.04 -11.59 4.71
CA GLY A 136 -0.21 -10.44 4.33
C GLY A 136 -0.11 -10.20 2.82
N ALA A 137 -0.37 -11.23 1.99
CA ALA A 137 -0.40 -11.08 0.53
C ALA A 137 -1.50 -10.11 0.06
N GLY A 138 -2.67 -10.12 0.69
CA GLY A 138 -3.76 -9.19 0.40
C GLY A 138 -3.36 -7.74 0.69
N THR A 139 -2.68 -7.51 1.81
CA THR A 139 -2.16 -6.20 2.21
C THR A 139 -1.12 -5.66 1.24
N ALA A 140 -0.13 -6.48 0.89
CA ALA A 140 0.88 -6.12 -0.11
C ALA A 140 0.25 -5.78 -1.45
N THR A 141 -0.74 -6.58 -1.88
CA THR A 141 -1.43 -6.38 -3.16
C THR A 141 -2.27 -5.11 -3.16
N ASN A 142 -2.95 -4.81 -2.06
CA ASN A 142 -3.70 -3.56 -1.91
C ASN A 142 -2.77 -2.35 -2.11
N LEU A 143 -1.59 -2.37 -1.50
CA LEU A 143 -0.61 -1.30 -1.68
C LEU A 143 -0.09 -1.24 -3.12
N GLN A 144 0.16 -2.39 -3.78
CA GLN A 144 0.69 -2.43 -5.15
C GLN A 144 -0.34 -2.10 -6.23
N ALA A 145 -1.64 -2.27 -5.97
CA ALA A 145 -2.69 -1.98 -6.94
C ALA A 145 -2.70 -0.51 -7.39
N ARG A 146 -2.18 0.42 -6.55
CA ARG A 146 -2.02 1.84 -6.93
C ARG A 146 -1.17 2.04 -8.19
N TYR A 147 -0.23 1.15 -8.44
CA TYR A 147 0.65 1.27 -9.61
C TYR A 147 -0.04 0.92 -10.92
N ALA A 148 -1.03 0.01 -10.92
CA ALA A 148 -1.75 -0.34 -12.13
C ALA A 148 -2.48 0.86 -12.75
N GLY A 149 -2.93 1.81 -11.91
CA GLY A 149 -3.51 3.07 -12.36
C GLY A 149 -2.52 4.00 -13.06
N THR A 150 -1.21 3.81 -12.85
CA THR A 150 -0.16 4.68 -13.42
C THR A 150 0.40 4.18 -14.75
N ASP A 151 0.23 2.92 -15.09
CA ASP A 151 0.90 2.29 -16.24
C ASP A 151 0.58 2.96 -17.58
N LEU A 152 -0.66 3.48 -17.73
CA LEU A 152 -1.11 4.21 -18.92
C LEU A 152 -1.27 5.73 -18.68
N ALA A 153 -0.90 6.22 -17.51
CA ALA A 153 -0.98 7.63 -17.18
C ALA A 153 0.20 8.41 -17.78
N ASN A 154 -0.09 9.58 -18.35
CA ASN A 154 0.97 10.50 -18.74
C ASN A 154 1.67 11.07 -17.49
N HIS A 155 2.86 11.65 -17.65
CA HIS A 155 3.68 12.17 -16.56
C HIS A 155 2.93 13.16 -15.64
N LYS A 156 2.01 13.98 -16.20
CA LYS A 156 1.21 14.97 -15.44
C LYS A 156 0.01 14.37 -14.72
N GLN A 157 -0.25 13.08 -14.84
CA GLN A 157 -1.42 12.38 -14.29
C GLN A 157 -1.04 11.22 -13.38
N ARG A 158 0.25 10.87 -13.26
CA ARG A 158 0.69 9.68 -12.50
C ARG A 158 0.34 9.77 -11.02
N ALA A 159 0.61 10.90 -10.38
CA ALA A 159 0.28 11.08 -8.97
C ALA A 159 -1.23 11.16 -8.75
N THR A 160 -1.97 11.80 -9.63
CA THR A 160 -3.45 11.81 -9.60
C THR A 160 -4.01 10.40 -9.74
N ALA A 161 -3.45 9.55 -10.60
CA ALA A 161 -3.87 8.16 -10.75
C ALA A 161 -3.65 7.34 -9.47
N VAL A 162 -2.49 7.48 -8.82
CA VAL A 162 -2.21 6.89 -7.50
C VAL A 162 -3.26 7.34 -6.47
N SER A 163 -3.52 8.63 -6.44
CA SER A 163 -4.43 9.26 -5.47
C SER A 163 -5.87 8.78 -5.62
N ILE A 164 -6.35 8.65 -6.84
CA ILE A 164 -7.68 8.09 -7.10
C ILE A 164 -7.79 6.68 -6.51
N THR A 165 -6.82 5.82 -6.78
CA THR A 165 -6.84 4.45 -6.26
C THR A 165 -6.78 4.40 -4.74
N MET A 166 -5.99 5.27 -4.10
CA MET A 166 -5.85 5.34 -2.65
C MET A 166 -7.12 5.82 -1.94
N VAL A 167 -7.81 6.82 -2.48
CA VAL A 167 -9.07 7.30 -1.88
C VAL A 167 -10.12 6.19 -1.83
N PHE A 168 -10.21 5.35 -2.86
CA PHE A 168 -11.17 4.25 -2.87
C PHE A 168 -10.85 3.17 -1.81
N THR A 169 -9.58 3.00 -1.43
CA THR A 169 -9.19 2.14 -0.29
C THR A 169 -9.84 2.61 1.01
N THR A 170 -10.00 3.93 1.20
CA THR A 170 -10.57 4.50 2.42
C THR A 170 -11.98 3.98 2.70
N PHE A 171 -12.80 3.88 1.67
CA PHE A 171 -14.19 3.42 1.84
C PHE A 171 -14.25 2.01 2.44
N GLY A 172 -13.42 1.10 1.94
CA GLY A 172 -13.31 -0.24 2.51
C GLY A 172 -12.68 -0.26 3.89
N ALA A 173 -11.60 0.49 4.09
CA ALA A 173 -10.86 0.54 5.34
C ALA A 173 -11.68 1.14 6.50
N VAL A 174 -12.60 2.06 6.21
CA VAL A 174 -13.53 2.61 7.21
C VAL A 174 -14.70 1.65 7.47
N ALA A 175 -15.21 1.00 6.42
CA ALA A 175 -16.31 0.04 6.57
C ALA A 175 -15.91 -1.19 7.40
N GLY A 176 -14.66 -1.68 7.26
CA GLY A 176 -14.17 -2.86 7.96
C GLY A 176 -14.33 -2.80 9.48
N PRO A 177 -13.73 -1.82 10.17
CA PRO A 177 -13.87 -1.66 11.62
C PRO A 177 -15.32 -1.44 12.07
N SER A 178 -16.10 -0.71 11.27
CA SER A 178 -17.52 -0.45 11.59
C SER A 178 -18.38 -1.71 11.57
N LEU A 179 -17.96 -2.75 10.86
CA LEU A 179 -18.68 -4.01 10.71
C LEU A 179 -18.17 -5.11 11.67
N VAL A 180 -17.20 -4.85 12.54
CA VAL A 180 -16.57 -5.88 13.41
C VAL A 180 -17.63 -6.59 14.25
N ASN A 181 -18.52 -5.86 14.93
CA ASN A 181 -19.57 -6.46 15.78
C ASN A 181 -20.57 -7.24 14.93
N VAL A 182 -21.05 -6.66 13.83
CA VAL A 182 -21.99 -7.33 12.91
C VAL A 182 -21.41 -8.64 12.39
N MET A 183 -20.16 -8.64 12.01
CA MET A 183 -19.47 -9.84 11.52
C MET A 183 -19.17 -10.83 12.62
N GLY A 184 -18.92 -10.35 13.84
CA GLY A 184 -18.80 -11.21 15.04
C GLY A 184 -20.09 -11.95 15.35
N ASP A 185 -21.23 -11.26 15.35
CA ASP A 185 -22.55 -11.86 15.56
C ASP A 185 -22.91 -12.83 14.43
N PHE A 186 -22.63 -12.47 13.19
CA PHE A 186 -22.79 -13.37 12.05
C PHE A 186 -21.94 -14.64 12.21
N ALA A 187 -20.67 -14.54 12.63
CA ALA A 187 -19.80 -15.68 12.86
C ALA A 187 -20.39 -16.62 13.91
N LEU A 188 -20.88 -16.06 15.04
CA LEU A 188 -21.54 -16.86 16.08
C LEU A 188 -22.78 -17.59 15.56
N SER A 189 -23.59 -16.97 14.71
CA SER A 189 -24.78 -17.59 14.14
C SER A 189 -24.51 -18.83 13.28
N ILE A 190 -23.28 -18.93 12.74
CA ILE A 190 -22.84 -20.07 11.91
C ILE A 190 -21.84 -21.00 12.66
N GLY A 191 -21.73 -20.84 13.98
CA GLY A 191 -20.87 -21.71 14.81
C GLY A 191 -19.37 -21.38 14.72
N VAL A 192 -19.00 -20.18 14.29
CA VAL A 192 -17.62 -19.69 14.20
C VAL A 192 -17.34 -18.72 15.36
N PRO A 193 -16.14 -18.74 16.00
CA PRO A 193 -15.79 -17.79 17.04
C PRO A 193 -15.95 -16.32 16.58
N SER A 194 -16.50 -15.44 17.43
CA SER A 194 -16.85 -14.05 17.08
C SER A 194 -15.65 -13.24 16.56
N LEU A 195 -14.46 -13.45 17.15
CA LEU A 195 -13.23 -12.77 16.71
C LEU A 195 -12.77 -13.20 15.31
N ALA A 196 -13.24 -14.32 14.79
CA ALA A 196 -12.99 -14.73 13.40
C ALA A 196 -13.95 -14.07 12.39
N GLY A 197 -15.05 -13.46 12.86
CA GLY A 197 -16.03 -12.79 12.02
C GLY A 197 -15.45 -11.76 11.06
N PRO A 198 -14.63 -10.81 11.49
CA PRO A 198 -13.98 -9.85 10.58
C PRO A 198 -13.13 -10.50 9.49
N PHE A 199 -12.56 -11.69 9.75
CA PHE A 199 -11.81 -12.42 8.71
C PHE A 199 -12.71 -13.08 7.66
N ILE A 200 -14.00 -13.34 7.97
CA ILE A 200 -15.00 -13.76 6.96
C ILE A 200 -15.21 -12.62 5.97
N LEU A 201 -15.39 -11.40 6.46
CA LEU A 201 -15.47 -10.22 5.61
C LEU A 201 -14.20 -10.02 4.78
N ALA A 202 -13.03 -10.18 5.42
CA ALA A 202 -11.74 -10.04 4.74
C ALA A 202 -11.54 -11.08 3.63
N ALA A 203 -11.92 -12.34 3.88
CA ALA A 203 -11.85 -13.40 2.88
C ALA A 203 -12.72 -13.07 1.66
N ALA A 204 -14.00 -12.72 1.90
CA ALA A 204 -14.92 -12.34 0.83
C ALA A 204 -14.42 -11.10 0.06
N ALA A 205 -13.95 -10.09 0.77
CA ALA A 205 -13.48 -8.84 0.19
C ALA A 205 -12.22 -9.05 -0.67
N TYR A 206 -11.21 -9.74 -0.17
CA TYR A 206 -10.00 -10.03 -0.96
C TYR A 206 -10.30 -10.93 -2.16
N MET A 207 -11.15 -11.97 -2.01
CA MET A 207 -11.56 -12.79 -3.14
C MET A 207 -12.28 -11.97 -4.20
N LEU A 208 -13.22 -11.09 -3.80
CA LEU A 208 -13.92 -10.20 -4.74
C LEU A 208 -12.96 -9.22 -5.42
N ALA A 209 -12.01 -8.62 -4.68
CA ALA A 209 -10.97 -7.77 -5.25
C ALA A 209 -10.18 -8.49 -6.35
N GLY A 210 -9.75 -9.73 -6.06
CA GLY A 210 -9.04 -10.59 -7.02
C GLY A 210 -9.87 -10.93 -8.24
N VAL A 211 -11.14 -11.31 -8.06
CA VAL A 211 -12.08 -11.63 -9.15
C VAL A 211 -12.35 -10.42 -10.04
N VAL A 212 -12.59 -9.24 -9.46
CA VAL A 212 -12.79 -7.99 -10.20
C VAL A 212 -11.60 -7.70 -11.10
N LEU A 213 -10.38 -7.78 -10.57
CA LEU A 213 -9.18 -7.57 -11.37
C LEU A 213 -9.01 -8.64 -12.44
N PHE A 214 -9.23 -9.91 -12.11
CA PHE A 214 -9.06 -11.01 -13.04
C PHE A 214 -10.03 -10.95 -14.23
N ILE A 215 -11.26 -10.56 -13.99
CA ILE A 215 -12.30 -10.51 -15.04
C ILE A 215 -12.24 -9.19 -15.80
N MET A 216 -12.17 -8.05 -15.08
CA MET A 216 -12.42 -6.73 -15.66
C MET A 216 -11.16 -5.99 -16.11
N LEU A 217 -9.95 -6.31 -15.57
CA LEU A 217 -8.70 -5.65 -15.96
C LEU A 217 -8.17 -6.23 -17.28
N ARG A 218 -8.92 -6.08 -18.34
CA ARG A 218 -8.61 -6.52 -19.70
C ARG A 218 -8.87 -5.38 -20.69
N PRO A 219 -7.92 -5.08 -21.61
CA PRO A 219 -6.56 -5.63 -21.67
C PRO A 219 -5.71 -5.18 -20.48
N ASP A 220 -4.60 -5.87 -20.22
CA ASP A 220 -3.69 -5.56 -19.12
C ASP A 220 -2.96 -4.23 -19.36
N PRO A 221 -3.03 -3.27 -18.42
CA PRO A 221 -2.46 -1.94 -18.62
C PRO A 221 -0.93 -1.95 -18.78
N LEU A 222 -0.21 -2.82 -18.07
CA LEU A 222 1.25 -2.90 -18.16
C LEU A 222 1.70 -3.53 -19.47
N VAL A 223 0.96 -4.54 -19.97
CA VAL A 223 1.26 -5.16 -21.26
C VAL A 223 1.06 -4.16 -22.39
N ILE A 224 -0.05 -3.40 -22.36
CA ILE A 224 -0.31 -2.33 -23.35
C ILE A 224 0.76 -1.24 -23.28
N ALA A 225 1.13 -0.78 -22.08
CA ALA A 225 2.16 0.23 -21.91
C ALA A 225 3.49 -0.18 -22.56
N ARG A 226 3.92 -1.43 -22.34
CA ARG A 226 5.12 -2.01 -22.99
C ARG A 226 5.00 -2.09 -24.51
N THR A 227 3.85 -2.47 -25.00
CA THR A 227 3.62 -2.58 -26.45
C THR A 227 3.71 -1.22 -27.13
N ILE A 228 3.16 -0.16 -26.49
CA ILE A 228 3.23 1.21 -26.98
C ILE A 228 4.67 1.70 -26.95
N GLU A 229 5.40 1.47 -25.87
CA GLU A 229 6.80 1.88 -25.71
C GLU A 229 7.70 1.21 -26.74
N ALA A 230 7.59 -0.11 -26.91
CA ALA A 230 8.32 -0.87 -27.92
C ALA A 230 8.02 -0.46 -29.36
N ALA A 231 6.82 0.05 -29.65
CA ALA A 231 6.44 0.54 -30.97
C ALA A 231 6.97 1.96 -31.26
N ASN A 232 7.22 2.75 -30.24
CA ASN A 232 7.80 4.09 -30.34
C ASN A 232 9.33 4.07 -30.49
N GLU A 233 9.99 2.93 -30.20
CA GLU A 233 11.39 2.67 -30.50
C GLU A 233 11.51 2.29 -31.99
N GLU A 234 11.79 3.27 -32.87
CA GLU A 234 11.86 3.05 -34.31
C GLU A 234 12.91 1.99 -34.70
N PRO A 235 12.60 1.07 -35.67
CA PRO A 235 13.55 0.07 -36.17
C PRO A 235 14.71 0.64 -37.02
N GLY A 236 14.76 1.96 -37.24
CA GLY A 236 15.63 2.61 -38.24
C GLY A 236 16.96 3.13 -37.76
N ASP A 237 17.21 3.27 -36.46
CA ASP A 237 18.43 3.92 -35.96
C ASP A 237 19.41 2.95 -35.26
N LYS A 238 19.52 1.73 -35.78
CA LYS A 238 20.53 0.75 -35.32
C LYS A 238 21.98 1.08 -35.73
N GLY A 239 22.22 2.24 -36.34
CA GLY A 239 23.53 2.56 -36.96
C GLY A 239 24.34 3.69 -36.30
N HIS A 240 23.77 4.59 -35.49
CA HIS A 240 24.53 5.77 -35.06
C HIS A 240 24.10 6.45 -33.74
N LEU A 241 23.18 5.88 -33.00
CA LEU A 241 23.03 6.28 -31.61
C LEU A 241 23.31 5.02 -30.77
N ALA A 242 24.39 5.03 -30.01
CA ALA A 242 24.48 4.20 -28.81
C ALA A 242 23.09 4.18 -28.23
N ALA A 243 22.53 2.97 -28.05
CA ALA A 243 21.21 2.79 -27.46
C ALA A 243 21.03 3.94 -26.48
N THR A 244 20.10 4.84 -26.73
CA THR A 244 19.51 5.59 -25.65
C THR A 244 18.87 4.52 -24.81
N GLU A 245 19.75 3.80 -24.06
CA GLU A 245 19.35 3.11 -22.87
C GLU A 245 18.44 4.13 -22.22
N HIS A 246 17.14 3.85 -22.16
CA HIS A 246 16.31 4.48 -21.16
C HIS A 246 16.94 4.06 -19.85
N THR A 247 18.01 4.77 -19.51
CA THR A 247 18.84 4.50 -18.35
C THR A 247 17.90 4.74 -17.19
N GLU A 248 17.50 3.67 -16.55
CA GLU A 248 16.75 3.76 -15.29
C GLU A 248 17.40 4.87 -14.47
N ASN A 249 16.63 5.87 -14.11
CA ASN A 249 17.15 6.96 -13.29
C ASN A 249 17.33 6.41 -11.86
N LYS A 250 18.45 5.72 -11.65
CA LYS A 250 18.80 5.11 -10.36
C LYS A 250 18.73 6.11 -9.21
N LYS A 251 19.12 7.37 -9.42
CA LYS A 251 18.97 8.43 -8.41
C LYS A 251 17.50 8.66 -8.07
N GLY A 252 16.62 8.77 -9.06
CA GLY A 252 15.18 8.96 -8.84
C GLY A 252 14.54 7.78 -8.10
N ILE A 253 14.95 6.54 -8.41
CA ILE A 253 14.48 5.34 -7.70
C ILE A 253 14.95 5.37 -6.24
N ILE A 254 16.23 5.65 -5.99
CA ILE A 254 16.79 5.71 -4.62
C ILE A 254 16.08 6.80 -3.82
N VAL A 255 15.93 8.00 -4.37
CA VAL A 255 15.27 9.11 -3.68
C VAL A 255 13.81 8.78 -3.40
N GLY A 256 13.06 8.27 -4.40
CA GLY A 256 11.66 7.88 -4.22
C GLY A 256 11.49 6.80 -3.15
N ALA A 257 12.34 5.76 -3.15
CA ALA A 257 12.34 4.71 -2.14
C ALA A 257 12.68 5.26 -0.76
N THR A 258 13.69 6.11 -0.64
CA THR A 258 14.10 6.72 0.63
C THR A 258 13.00 7.62 1.20
N VAL A 259 12.33 8.42 0.36
CA VAL A 259 11.16 9.22 0.78
C VAL A 259 10.08 8.34 1.39
N MET A 260 9.73 7.25 0.71
CA MET A 260 8.67 6.34 1.18
C MET A 260 9.08 5.59 2.45
N VAL A 261 10.32 5.13 2.55
CA VAL A 261 10.86 4.40 3.72
C VAL A 261 10.92 5.30 4.94
N LEU A 262 11.53 6.49 4.83
CA LEU A 262 11.64 7.43 5.96
C LEU A 262 10.27 7.88 6.45
N THR A 263 9.39 8.22 5.53
CA THR A 263 8.00 8.60 5.84
C THR A 263 7.26 7.47 6.57
N GLN A 264 7.46 6.22 6.14
CA GLN A 264 6.84 5.04 6.75
C GLN A 264 7.37 4.80 8.18
N ILE A 265 8.69 4.88 8.38
CA ILE A 265 9.31 4.71 9.71
C ILE A 265 8.74 5.72 10.70
N VAL A 266 8.80 7.00 10.34
CA VAL A 266 8.33 8.10 11.21
C VAL A 266 6.86 7.94 11.56
N MET A 267 6.03 7.68 10.54
CA MET A 267 4.60 7.52 10.73
C MET A 267 4.28 6.33 11.64
N VAL A 268 4.82 5.15 11.35
CA VAL A 268 4.50 3.94 12.13
C VAL A 268 5.02 4.05 13.56
N ALA A 269 6.22 4.59 13.75
CA ALA A 269 6.80 4.72 15.09
C ALA A 269 5.93 5.58 16.02
N ILE A 270 5.53 6.77 15.58
CA ILE A 270 4.73 7.69 16.40
C ILE A 270 3.30 7.14 16.56
N MET A 271 2.66 6.69 15.48
CA MET A 271 1.29 6.17 15.50
C MET A 271 1.16 4.99 16.47
N THR A 272 2.13 4.04 16.46
CA THR A 272 2.07 2.82 17.28
C THR A 272 2.11 3.13 18.77
N MET A 273 2.87 4.13 19.20
CA MET A 273 3.03 4.48 20.60
C MET A 273 2.00 5.51 21.12
N THR A 274 1.28 6.18 20.23
CA THR A 274 0.26 7.17 20.64
C THR A 274 -0.86 6.53 21.49
N PRO A 275 -1.46 5.39 21.14
CA PRO A 275 -2.45 4.73 21.99
C PRO A 275 -1.93 4.39 23.40
N VAL A 276 -0.69 3.94 23.48
CA VAL A 276 -0.04 3.62 24.77
C VAL A 276 0.13 4.88 25.59
N HIS A 277 0.63 5.96 25.00
CA HIS A 277 0.76 7.27 25.65
C HIS A 277 -0.58 7.79 26.14
N MET A 278 -1.62 7.75 25.33
CA MET A 278 -2.99 8.17 25.70
C MET A 278 -3.54 7.38 26.89
N ARG A 279 -3.35 6.06 26.86
CA ARG A 279 -3.82 5.18 27.96
C ARG A 279 -3.11 5.48 29.27
N HIS A 280 -1.82 5.78 29.26
CA HIS A 280 -1.07 6.19 30.46
C HIS A 280 -1.58 7.52 31.04
N HIS A 281 -2.21 8.38 30.22
CA HIS A 281 -2.81 9.65 30.65
C HIS A 281 -4.32 9.58 30.90
N GLY A 282 -4.87 8.35 31.02
CA GLY A 282 -6.27 8.13 31.44
C GLY A 282 -7.32 8.25 30.35
N HIS A 283 -6.92 8.38 29.08
CA HIS A 283 -7.88 8.36 27.97
C HIS A 283 -8.52 6.99 27.81
N ASP A 284 -9.81 6.97 27.50
CA ASP A 284 -10.54 5.73 27.20
C ASP A 284 -10.25 5.20 25.78
N LEU A 285 -10.73 4.00 25.48
CA LEU A 285 -10.57 3.40 24.16
C LEU A 285 -11.30 4.15 23.05
N GLY A 286 -12.41 4.85 23.39
CA GLY A 286 -13.15 5.66 22.44
C GLY A 286 -12.34 6.86 21.97
N ALA A 287 -11.68 7.56 22.90
CA ALA A 287 -10.78 8.67 22.61
C ALA A 287 -9.59 8.22 21.73
N VAL A 288 -8.97 7.07 22.06
CA VAL A 288 -7.90 6.48 21.24
C VAL A 288 -8.40 6.17 19.83
N GLY A 289 -9.57 5.53 19.72
CA GLY A 289 -10.19 5.21 18.44
C GLY A 289 -10.45 6.44 17.57
N LEU A 290 -10.89 7.54 18.19
CA LEU A 290 -11.14 8.81 17.51
C LEU A 290 -9.85 9.41 16.96
N VAL A 291 -8.78 9.49 17.76
CA VAL A 291 -7.46 10.02 17.33
C VAL A 291 -6.89 9.21 16.17
N ILE A 292 -6.94 7.87 16.26
CA ILE A 292 -6.49 6.97 15.18
C ILE A 292 -7.41 7.10 13.94
N GLY A 293 -8.70 7.27 14.13
CA GLY A 293 -9.64 7.51 13.02
C GLY A 293 -9.31 8.78 12.23
N PHE A 294 -9.01 9.89 12.90
CA PHE A 294 -8.55 11.12 12.25
C PHE A 294 -7.22 10.92 11.51
N HIS A 295 -6.28 10.18 12.13
CA HIS A 295 -5.01 9.82 11.49
C HIS A 295 -5.23 9.06 10.17
N ILE A 296 -6.01 7.99 10.20
CA ILE A 296 -6.31 7.18 9.01
C ILE A 296 -7.06 8.03 7.97
N GLY A 297 -8.02 8.84 8.40
CA GLY A 297 -8.69 9.78 7.52
C GLY A 297 -7.71 10.72 6.81
N ALA A 298 -6.76 11.29 7.54
CA ALA A 298 -5.73 12.18 6.99
C ALA A 298 -4.70 11.46 6.09
N MET A 299 -4.49 10.15 6.27
CA MET A 299 -3.65 9.35 5.36
C MET A 299 -4.24 9.21 3.96
N TYR A 300 -5.55 9.11 3.83
CA TYR A 300 -6.17 8.71 2.56
C TYR A 300 -7.10 9.76 1.94
N LEU A 301 -7.95 10.44 2.72
CA LEU A 301 -8.93 11.39 2.19
C LEU A 301 -8.31 12.56 1.40
N PRO A 302 -7.17 13.17 1.84
CA PRO A 302 -6.55 14.25 1.10
C PRO A 302 -5.91 13.81 -0.22
N SER A 303 -5.83 12.49 -0.50
CA SER A 303 -5.09 11.95 -1.64
C SER A 303 -5.43 12.60 -2.97
N LEU A 304 -6.72 12.87 -3.24
CA LEU A 304 -7.12 13.51 -4.51
C LEU A 304 -6.49 14.90 -4.68
N VAL A 305 -6.46 15.69 -3.61
CA VAL A 305 -5.82 17.01 -3.61
C VAL A 305 -4.31 16.83 -3.71
N THR A 306 -3.73 15.94 -2.92
CA THR A 306 -2.29 15.66 -2.92
C THR A 306 -1.80 15.23 -4.30
N GLY A 307 -2.52 14.35 -4.99
CA GLY A 307 -2.13 13.90 -6.32
C GLY A 307 -2.05 15.04 -7.33
N VAL A 308 -3.06 15.92 -7.33
CA VAL A 308 -3.06 17.12 -8.18
C VAL A 308 -1.90 18.06 -7.82
N LEU A 309 -1.62 18.23 -6.52
CA LEU A 309 -0.50 19.05 -6.06
C LEU A 309 0.85 18.46 -6.48
N VAL A 310 1.04 17.14 -6.35
CA VAL A 310 2.26 16.44 -6.81
C VAL A 310 2.46 16.60 -8.30
N ASP A 311 1.39 16.51 -9.10
CA ASP A 311 1.46 16.67 -10.55
C ASP A 311 1.71 18.12 -10.99
N ARG A 312 1.22 19.12 -10.23
CA ARG A 312 1.36 20.55 -10.54
C ARG A 312 2.61 21.20 -9.95
N LEU A 313 2.87 20.99 -8.66
CA LEU A 313 4.00 21.59 -7.94
C LEU A 313 5.29 20.79 -8.09
N GLY A 314 5.16 19.52 -8.48
CA GLY A 314 6.27 18.60 -8.69
C GLY A 314 6.53 17.66 -7.49
N ARG A 315 7.11 16.50 -7.81
CA ARG A 315 7.39 15.42 -6.87
C ARG A 315 8.30 15.85 -5.74
N THR A 316 9.33 16.63 -6.06
CA THR A 316 10.34 17.14 -5.13
C THR A 316 9.73 18.09 -4.09
N ALA A 317 8.91 19.06 -4.54
CA ALA A 317 8.28 20.02 -3.63
C ALA A 317 7.37 19.30 -2.62
N MET A 318 6.59 18.33 -3.08
CA MET A 318 5.68 17.57 -2.21
C MET A 318 6.42 16.60 -1.27
N ALA A 319 7.56 16.05 -1.67
CA ALA A 319 8.41 15.26 -0.79
C ALA A 319 9.04 16.12 0.32
N ILE A 320 9.43 17.37 0.03
CA ILE A 320 9.88 18.34 1.05
C ILE A 320 8.70 18.71 1.97
N SER A 321 7.51 18.95 1.41
CA SER A 321 6.30 19.22 2.21
C SER A 321 5.96 18.05 3.13
N SER A 322 6.21 16.79 2.70
CA SER A 322 6.08 15.62 3.57
C SER A 322 7.00 15.74 4.80
N GLY A 323 8.29 16.02 4.58
CA GLY A 323 9.27 16.17 5.68
C GLY A 323 8.89 17.27 6.67
N THR A 324 8.47 18.44 6.17
CA THR A 324 8.06 19.56 7.03
C THR A 324 6.77 19.27 7.80
N THR A 325 5.81 18.59 7.17
CA THR A 325 4.54 18.20 7.82
C THR A 325 4.79 17.15 8.91
N LEU A 326 5.65 16.16 8.64
CA LEU A 326 6.04 15.13 9.61
C LEU A 326 6.83 15.73 10.78
N LEU A 327 7.72 16.71 10.53
CA LEU A 327 8.41 17.45 11.58
C LEU A 327 7.40 18.14 12.50
N LEU A 328 6.47 18.88 11.90
CA LEU A 328 5.44 19.59 12.68
C LEU A 328 4.58 18.62 13.50
N ALA A 329 4.19 17.49 12.89
CA ALA A 329 3.47 16.42 13.59
C ALA A 329 4.26 15.89 14.79
N GLY A 330 5.55 15.58 14.59
CA GLY A 330 6.43 15.07 15.63
C GLY A 330 6.66 16.09 16.76
N VAL A 331 6.83 17.37 16.45
CA VAL A 331 6.97 18.45 17.43
C VAL A 331 5.68 18.62 18.25
N ILE A 332 4.52 18.69 17.59
CA ILE A 332 3.23 18.81 18.30
C ILE A 332 3.00 17.57 19.18
N ALA A 333 3.23 16.36 18.67
CA ALA A 333 3.09 15.13 19.46
C ALA A 333 4.03 15.09 20.67
N ALA A 334 5.27 15.59 20.52
CA ALA A 334 6.27 15.62 21.59
C ALA A 334 5.88 16.56 22.73
N PHE A 335 5.35 17.73 22.41
CA PHE A 335 5.07 18.78 23.38
C PHE A 335 3.58 18.92 23.74
N ALA A 336 2.70 18.09 23.17
CA ALA A 336 1.30 18.06 23.56
C ALA A 336 1.17 17.62 25.02
N PRO A 337 0.42 18.35 25.88
CA PRO A 337 0.03 17.82 27.17
C PRO A 337 -0.69 16.47 27.00
N GLY A 338 -0.34 15.51 27.87
CA GLY A 338 -0.84 14.13 27.72
C GLY A 338 -2.37 14.00 27.82
N ASP A 339 -3.04 14.96 28.42
CA ASP A 339 -4.50 15.09 28.53
C ASP A 339 -5.15 15.84 27.36
N SER A 340 -4.35 16.51 26.51
CA SER A 340 -4.87 17.31 25.39
C SER A 340 -5.20 16.46 24.17
N MET A 341 -6.42 15.95 24.14
CA MET A 341 -6.94 15.20 23.00
C MET A 341 -6.88 15.99 21.67
N VAL A 342 -7.15 17.30 21.72
CA VAL A 342 -7.13 18.18 20.53
C VAL A 342 -5.76 18.21 19.87
N LEU A 343 -4.68 18.41 20.66
CA LEU A 343 -3.32 18.44 20.14
C LEU A 343 -2.88 17.09 19.60
N LEU A 344 -3.28 15.98 20.23
CA LEU A 344 -3.02 14.64 19.74
C LEU A 344 -3.75 14.37 18.42
N VAL A 345 -5.02 14.79 18.26
CA VAL A 345 -5.75 14.71 16.98
C VAL A 345 -5.04 15.52 15.89
N ILE A 346 -4.61 16.75 16.19
CA ILE A 346 -3.88 17.58 15.22
C ILE A 346 -2.55 16.92 14.84
N ALA A 347 -1.76 16.46 15.82
CA ALA A 347 -0.48 15.81 15.59
C ALA A 347 -0.63 14.57 14.69
N LEU A 348 -1.56 13.69 15.03
CA LEU A 348 -1.78 12.46 14.28
C LEU A 348 -2.40 12.72 12.90
N SER A 349 -3.26 13.75 12.76
CA SER A 349 -3.76 14.15 11.43
C SER A 349 -2.64 14.69 10.55
N LEU A 350 -1.75 15.52 11.08
CA LEU A 350 -0.56 15.97 10.35
C LEU A 350 0.40 14.82 10.03
N LEU A 351 0.54 13.86 10.94
CA LEU A 351 1.34 12.66 10.71
C LEU A 351 0.81 11.86 9.53
N GLY A 352 -0.50 11.64 9.47
CA GLY A 352 -1.18 10.97 8.35
C GLY A 352 -1.04 11.74 7.04
N LEU A 353 -1.22 13.06 7.08
CA LEU A 353 -1.07 13.94 5.91
C LEU A 353 0.37 13.96 5.38
N GLY A 354 1.36 14.04 6.27
CA GLY A 354 2.77 13.99 5.90
C GLY A 354 3.14 12.66 5.24
N TRP A 355 2.61 11.55 5.76
CA TRP A 355 2.75 10.23 5.13
C TRP A 355 2.10 10.19 3.73
N ASN A 356 0.91 10.73 3.59
CA ASN A 356 0.22 10.82 2.30
C ASN A 356 1.04 11.56 1.25
N PHE A 357 1.62 12.72 1.62
CA PHE A 357 2.51 13.48 0.73
C PHE A 357 3.74 12.68 0.31
N GLY A 358 4.40 12.01 1.25
CA GLY A 358 5.58 11.19 1.00
C GLY A 358 5.29 9.97 0.12
N LEU A 359 4.21 9.24 0.43
CA LEU A 359 3.85 8.06 -0.33
C LEU A 359 3.49 8.39 -1.78
N ILE A 360 2.66 9.40 -2.01
CA ILE A 360 2.22 9.77 -3.37
C ILE A 360 3.37 10.35 -4.17
N SER A 361 4.17 11.27 -3.60
CA SER A 361 5.32 11.85 -4.30
C SER A 361 6.43 10.83 -4.56
N GLY A 362 6.74 9.97 -3.58
CA GLY A 362 7.72 8.89 -3.73
C GLY A 362 7.28 7.84 -4.76
N THR A 363 6.00 7.46 -4.76
CA THR A 363 5.43 6.57 -5.78
C THR A 363 5.56 7.17 -7.18
N ALA A 364 5.23 8.45 -7.35
CA ALA A 364 5.35 9.13 -8.64
C ALA A 364 6.82 9.23 -9.10
N LEU A 365 7.77 9.51 -8.18
CA LEU A 365 9.21 9.50 -8.48
C LEU A 365 9.69 8.13 -9.00
N ILE A 366 9.27 7.04 -8.36
CA ILE A 366 9.63 5.69 -8.79
C ILE A 366 9.07 5.37 -10.16
N VAL A 367 7.80 5.71 -10.39
CA VAL A 367 7.15 5.48 -11.70
C VAL A 367 7.82 6.29 -12.81
N ASP A 368 8.20 7.55 -12.51
CA ASP A 368 8.89 8.42 -13.47
C ASP A 368 10.33 7.97 -13.78
N SER A 369 10.95 7.21 -12.87
CA SER A 369 12.37 6.83 -12.91
C SER A 369 12.60 5.40 -13.38
N THR A 370 11.53 4.61 -13.57
CA THR A 370 11.62 3.19 -13.97
C THR A 370 11.11 2.96 -15.38
N ASP A 371 11.85 2.15 -16.12
CA ASP A 371 11.43 1.59 -17.39
C ASP A 371 10.22 0.65 -17.20
N THR A 372 9.31 0.57 -18.17
CA THR A 372 8.18 -0.37 -18.14
C THR A 372 8.64 -1.82 -18.08
N ALA A 373 9.81 -2.13 -18.66
CA ALA A 373 10.40 -3.47 -18.66
C ALA A 373 10.76 -3.97 -17.25
N THR A 374 11.09 -3.08 -16.30
CA THR A 374 11.50 -3.43 -14.93
C THR A 374 10.56 -2.87 -13.86
N ARG A 375 9.64 -2.00 -14.23
CA ARG A 375 8.80 -1.18 -13.35
C ARG A 375 8.13 -1.96 -12.22
N ALA A 376 7.39 -3.02 -12.54
CA ALA A 376 6.65 -3.76 -11.53
C ALA A 376 7.57 -4.52 -10.56
N LYS A 377 8.70 -5.00 -11.04
CA LYS A 377 9.73 -5.64 -10.20
C LYS A 377 10.35 -4.63 -9.22
N THR A 378 10.71 -3.45 -9.70
CA THR A 378 11.30 -2.36 -8.90
C THR A 378 10.30 -1.88 -7.85
N GLN A 379 9.04 -1.65 -8.23
CA GLN A 379 7.95 -1.28 -7.33
C GLN A 379 7.75 -2.31 -6.22
N GLY A 380 7.72 -3.61 -6.57
CA GLY A 380 7.62 -4.69 -5.58
C GLY A 380 8.79 -4.70 -4.60
N THR A 381 10.03 -4.44 -5.06
CA THR A 381 11.20 -4.34 -4.19
C THR A 381 11.13 -3.15 -3.23
N VAL A 382 10.67 -2.01 -3.70
CA VAL A 382 10.47 -0.82 -2.85
C VAL A 382 9.38 -1.06 -1.81
N ASP A 383 8.28 -1.72 -2.19
CA ASP A 383 7.21 -2.04 -1.24
C ASP A 383 7.66 -3.02 -0.13
N VAL A 384 8.63 -3.90 -0.41
CA VAL A 384 9.29 -4.69 0.65
C VAL A 384 10.01 -3.78 1.63
N LEU A 385 10.78 -2.81 1.14
CA LEU A 385 11.49 -1.86 2.01
C LEU A 385 10.51 -1.06 2.88
N ILE A 386 9.38 -0.64 2.31
CA ILE A 386 8.32 0.05 3.05
C ILE A 386 7.73 -0.85 4.14
N ALA A 387 7.40 -2.10 3.82
CA ALA A 387 6.84 -3.04 4.79
C ALA A 387 7.83 -3.32 5.93
N LEU A 388 9.10 -3.62 5.61
CA LEU A 388 10.14 -3.85 6.61
C LEU A 388 10.43 -2.61 7.46
N SER A 389 10.40 -1.42 6.85
CA SER A 389 10.58 -0.15 7.57
C SER A 389 9.44 0.12 8.55
N GLY A 390 8.20 -0.20 8.16
CA GLY A 390 7.05 -0.13 9.06
C GLY A 390 7.19 -1.10 10.24
N ALA A 391 7.59 -2.34 9.98
CA ALA A 391 7.81 -3.33 11.03
C ALA A 391 8.93 -2.88 12.00
N ALA A 392 10.05 -2.38 11.47
CA ALA A 392 11.16 -1.87 12.27
C ALA A 392 10.74 -0.63 13.07
N GLY A 393 10.04 0.33 12.45
CA GLY A 393 9.53 1.52 13.11
C GLY A 393 8.61 1.17 14.29
N GLY A 394 7.68 0.24 14.09
CA GLY A 394 6.79 -0.24 15.16
C GLY A 394 7.54 -0.95 16.29
N ALA A 395 8.45 -1.87 15.98
CA ALA A 395 9.21 -2.62 16.98
C ALA A 395 10.16 -1.71 17.78
N LEU A 396 10.91 -0.83 17.11
CA LEU A 396 11.86 0.06 17.75
C LEU A 396 11.16 1.16 18.57
N SER A 397 9.97 1.61 18.18
CA SER A 397 9.24 2.65 18.90
C SER A 397 8.91 2.26 20.33
N GLY A 398 8.51 1.02 20.58
CA GLY A 398 8.28 0.49 21.92
C GLY A 398 9.55 0.49 22.78
N MET A 399 10.68 0.08 22.21
CA MET A 399 11.98 0.09 22.90
C MET A 399 12.43 1.52 23.27
N ILE A 400 12.25 2.47 22.33
CA ILE A 400 12.59 3.89 22.58
C ILE A 400 11.72 4.47 23.70
N VAL A 401 10.41 4.23 23.67
CA VAL A 401 9.49 4.72 24.70
C VAL A 401 9.79 4.10 26.07
N ALA A 402 10.08 2.79 26.10
CA ALA A 402 10.44 2.10 27.34
C ALA A 402 11.78 2.58 27.94
N GLY A 403 12.75 2.90 27.10
CA GLY A 403 14.08 3.42 27.53
C GLY A 403 14.15 4.92 27.72
N SER A 404 13.14 5.68 27.27
CA SER A 404 13.15 7.14 27.33
C SER A 404 11.75 7.74 27.56
N SER A 405 11.05 8.14 26.50
CA SER A 405 9.69 8.68 26.57
C SER A 405 9.02 8.76 25.19
N TYR A 406 7.70 8.96 25.19
CA TYR A 406 6.93 9.30 23.98
C TYR A 406 7.37 10.66 23.37
N LEU A 407 7.74 11.65 24.22
CA LEU A 407 8.31 12.92 23.79
C LEU A 407 9.59 12.69 22.96
N ALA A 408 10.53 11.89 23.49
CA ALA A 408 11.80 11.61 22.81
C ALA A 408 11.56 10.88 21.46
N LEU A 409 10.66 9.91 21.43
CA LEU A 409 10.30 9.20 20.19
C LEU A 409 9.72 10.16 19.15
N SER A 410 8.73 10.97 19.54
CA SER A 410 8.00 11.87 18.64
C SER A 410 8.90 12.97 18.10
N PHE A 411 9.72 13.57 18.96
CA PHE A 411 10.69 14.61 18.58
C PHE A 411 11.77 14.04 17.65
N ALA A 412 12.36 12.88 18.00
CA ALA A 412 13.35 12.22 17.16
C ALA A 412 12.78 11.80 15.79
N GLY A 413 11.54 11.30 15.76
CA GLY A 413 10.84 10.98 14.51
C GLY A 413 10.62 12.22 13.65
N GLY A 414 10.18 13.33 14.26
CA GLY A 414 10.07 14.62 13.57
C GLY A 414 11.40 15.08 12.98
N MET A 415 12.49 15.05 13.77
CA MET A 415 13.83 15.42 13.32
C MET A 415 14.34 14.50 12.21
N LEU A 416 14.08 13.19 12.29
CA LEU A 416 14.44 12.23 11.26
C LEU A 416 13.79 12.57 9.90
N SER A 417 12.57 13.11 9.90
CA SER A 417 11.89 13.52 8.67
C SER A 417 12.59 14.64 7.91
N LEU A 418 13.41 15.46 8.58
CA LEU A 418 14.22 16.50 7.94
C LEU A 418 15.25 15.94 6.97
N LEU A 419 15.65 14.65 7.10
CA LEU A 419 16.53 13.99 6.15
C LEU A 419 15.91 13.91 4.75
N LEU A 420 14.59 14.04 4.62
CA LEU A 420 13.94 14.14 3.32
C LEU A 420 14.41 15.34 2.51
N ILE A 421 14.77 16.45 3.16
CA ILE A 421 15.21 17.67 2.48
C ILE A 421 16.54 17.45 1.73
N PRO A 422 17.66 17.06 2.39
CA PRO A 422 18.92 16.82 1.68
C PRO A 422 18.83 15.67 0.69
N VAL A 423 18.08 14.60 0.99
CA VAL A 423 17.86 13.47 0.07
C VAL A 423 17.22 13.93 -1.23
N VAL A 424 16.19 14.77 -1.15
CA VAL A 424 15.46 15.27 -2.32
C VAL A 424 16.27 16.34 -3.06
N VAL A 425 17.02 17.19 -2.36
CA VAL A 425 17.91 18.18 -2.96
C VAL A 425 19.04 17.49 -3.75
N TRP A 426 19.57 16.38 -3.24
CA TRP A 426 20.57 15.56 -3.95
C TRP A 426 20.09 15.06 -5.32
N LEU A 427 18.79 14.82 -5.52
CA LEU A 427 18.22 14.47 -6.82
C LEU A 427 18.39 15.62 -7.85
N ARG A 428 18.35 16.88 -7.39
CA ARG A 428 18.49 18.07 -8.25
C ARG A 428 19.94 18.41 -8.58
N GLY A 429 20.89 17.96 -7.76
CA GLY A 429 22.33 18.11 -8.02
C GLY A 429 22.74 17.26 -9.21
N ARG A 430 23.38 17.89 -10.22
CA ARG A 430 23.91 17.25 -11.44
C ARG A 430 25.04 16.29 -11.12
#